data_7da5e90fe52498465003abc45d20d238
#
_entry.id   7da5e90fe52498465003abc45d20d238
#
_cell.length_a   1.000
_cell.length_b   1.000
_cell.length_c   1.000
_cell.angle_alpha   90.00
_cell.angle_beta   90.00
_cell.angle_gamma   90.00
#
_symmetry.space_group_name_H-M   'P 1'
#
loop_
_entity.id
_entity.type
_entity.pdbx_description
1 polymer ?
#
loop_
_entity_poly.entity_id
_entity_poly.type
_entity_poly.pdbx_seq_one_letter_code
_entity_poly.pdbx_strand_id
1 'polypeptide(L)'
;MKKVNYIGLLLVTLLFASCDLDKYPYSEVAADEYVKNASSVNNLVLGCYNSLHDVMYYEWAMTELRSDNGRMYATGSSASTTKLVEQLDQGTIVAEHQWVEEYWNSCYATIARVNNAISYLDVVEDETTRNQYEGEVLFLRSLEYFNLVRLWGPVFIVTSKVPSDVARNMQRSTVEEVYALIEGDLERILDNGMLPERMADADMGRADRNAAKALLAKVYATHYKSGDAKYARAAQLCKEVLESAAVGNPQT
;
A
#
# COMPACT_ATOMS: atom_id res chain seq x y z
N MET A 1 63.11 -23.41 -33.18
CA MET A 1 62.22 -22.24 -33.08
C MET A 1 60.81 -22.76 -33.01
N LYS A 2 60.15 -22.65 -31.85
CA LYS A 2 58.78 -23.14 -31.64
C LYS A 2 57.80 -22.15 -32.29
N LYS A 3 57.07 -22.58 -33.33
CA LYS A 3 55.95 -21.79 -33.88
C LYS A 3 54.86 -21.71 -32.78
N VAL A 4 54.74 -20.57 -32.17
CA VAL A 4 53.63 -20.28 -31.25
C VAL A 4 52.35 -20.31 -32.08
N ASN A 5 51.38 -21.16 -31.68
CA ASN A 5 50.10 -21.27 -32.38
C ASN A 5 49.24 -20.05 -32.04
N TYR A 6 49.33 -19.00 -32.83
CA TYR A 6 48.53 -17.78 -32.73
C TYR A 6 47.01 -18.05 -32.86
N ILE A 7 46.64 -19.19 -33.47
CA ILE A 7 45.25 -19.67 -33.54
C ILE A 7 44.69 -19.99 -32.13
N GLY A 8 45.51 -20.58 -31.25
CA GLY A 8 45.09 -20.85 -29.87
C GLY A 8 44.89 -19.58 -29.06
N LEU A 9 45.72 -18.55 -29.27
CA LEU A 9 45.60 -17.26 -28.62
C LEU A 9 44.36 -16.49 -29.08
N LEU A 10 44.03 -16.56 -30.38
CA LEU A 10 42.85 -15.97 -30.97
C LEU A 10 41.55 -16.63 -30.48
N LEU A 11 41.55 -17.95 -30.27
CA LEU A 11 40.40 -18.67 -29.73
C LEU A 11 40.14 -18.33 -28.25
N VAL A 12 41.20 -18.11 -27.47
CA VAL A 12 41.07 -17.70 -26.05
C VAL A 12 40.56 -16.27 -25.93
N THR A 13 40.94 -15.35 -26.81
CA THR A 13 40.41 -13.97 -26.78
C THR A 13 38.96 -13.89 -27.21
N LEU A 14 38.46 -14.80 -28.06
CA LEU A 14 37.03 -14.89 -28.41
C LEU A 14 36.12 -15.38 -27.28
N LEU A 15 36.70 -16.11 -26.28
CA LEU A 15 35.94 -16.56 -25.12
C LEU A 15 35.68 -15.46 -24.07
N PHE A 16 36.39 -14.33 -24.16
CA PHE A 16 36.21 -13.17 -23.30
C PHE A 16 35.27 -12.09 -23.92
N ALA A 17 34.74 -12.31 -25.12
CA ALA A 17 33.60 -11.53 -25.60
C ALA A 17 32.35 -12.05 -24.89
N SER A 18 32.28 -11.80 -23.58
CA SER A 18 31.11 -12.00 -22.76
C SER A 18 30.03 -11.09 -23.34
N CYS A 19 29.03 -11.67 -23.97
CA CYS A 19 27.80 -10.97 -24.26
C CYS A 19 27.28 -10.41 -22.96
N ASP A 20 26.99 -9.13 -22.93
CA ASP A 20 26.23 -8.48 -21.91
C ASP A 20 24.89 -9.23 -21.80
N LEU A 21 24.75 -10.04 -20.74
CA LEU A 21 23.59 -10.91 -20.49
C LEU A 21 22.43 -10.16 -19.84
N ASP A 22 22.60 -8.86 -19.56
CA ASP A 22 21.53 -7.99 -19.10
C ASP A 22 20.58 -7.65 -20.25
N LYS A 23 19.96 -8.69 -20.81
CA LYS A 23 18.81 -8.52 -21.71
C LYS A 23 17.56 -8.35 -20.88
N TYR A 24 17.14 -7.11 -20.73
CA TYR A 24 15.78 -6.83 -20.31
C TYR A 24 14.79 -7.48 -21.32
N PRO A 25 13.72 -8.15 -20.84
CA PRO A 25 12.69 -8.69 -21.73
C PRO A 25 12.16 -7.55 -22.62
N TYR A 26 12.08 -7.75 -23.93
CA TYR A 26 11.52 -6.75 -24.86
C TYR A 26 10.07 -6.33 -24.54
N SER A 27 9.40 -7.07 -23.65
CA SER A 27 8.04 -6.82 -23.19
C SER A 27 7.97 -6.00 -21.90
N GLU A 28 9.09 -5.77 -21.19
CA GLU A 28 9.12 -5.01 -19.94
C GLU A 28 10.17 -3.90 -20.05
N VAL A 29 9.69 -2.67 -19.95
CA VAL A 29 10.59 -1.51 -19.82
C VAL A 29 11.15 -1.54 -18.41
N ALA A 30 12.48 -1.49 -18.26
CA ALA A 30 13.10 -1.35 -16.93
C ALA A 30 12.52 -0.11 -16.24
N ALA A 31 12.10 -0.26 -14.98
CA ALA A 31 11.43 0.84 -14.27
C ALA A 31 12.28 2.11 -14.27
N ASP A 32 13.61 1.98 -14.14
CA ASP A 32 14.56 3.10 -14.16
C ASP A 32 14.66 3.79 -15.55
N GLU A 33 14.30 3.10 -16.62
CA GLU A 33 14.22 3.71 -17.96
C GLU A 33 12.88 4.39 -18.20
N TYR A 34 11.82 3.92 -17.54
CA TYR A 34 10.46 4.44 -17.70
C TYR A 34 10.19 5.65 -16.80
N VAL A 35 10.65 5.62 -15.54
CA VAL A 35 10.32 6.64 -14.54
C VAL A 35 11.35 7.77 -14.59
N LYS A 36 11.10 8.79 -15.44
CA LYS A 36 12.02 9.92 -15.66
C LYS A 36 11.43 11.30 -15.42
N ASN A 37 10.16 11.39 -15.07
CA ASN A 37 9.47 12.66 -14.87
C ASN A 37 8.23 12.51 -13.98
N ALA A 38 7.64 13.64 -13.58
CA ALA A 38 6.46 13.68 -12.71
C ALA A 38 5.28 12.87 -13.26
N SER A 39 5.07 12.84 -14.59
CA SER A 39 3.98 12.07 -15.20
C SER A 39 4.16 10.56 -15.01
N SER A 40 5.38 10.05 -15.17
CA SER A 40 5.66 8.63 -14.93
C SER A 40 5.57 8.26 -13.45
N VAL A 41 5.97 9.15 -12.53
CA VAL A 41 5.75 8.97 -11.09
C VAL A 41 4.26 8.99 -10.76
N ASN A 42 3.47 9.89 -11.38
CA ASN A 42 2.01 9.89 -11.22
C ASN A 42 1.38 8.55 -11.61
N ASN A 43 1.86 7.91 -12.67
CA ASN A 43 1.38 6.59 -13.06
C ASN A 43 1.69 5.51 -12.00
N LEU A 44 2.83 5.62 -11.29
CA LEU A 44 3.11 4.74 -10.15
C LEU A 44 2.14 5.00 -8.99
N VAL A 45 1.85 6.26 -8.67
CA VAL A 45 0.85 6.63 -7.66
C VAL A 45 -0.53 6.08 -8.02
N LEU A 46 -0.98 6.27 -9.26
CA LEU A 46 -2.24 5.70 -9.76
C LEU A 46 -2.25 4.16 -9.70
N GLY A 47 -1.09 3.53 -9.95
CA GLY A 47 -0.90 2.09 -9.77
C GLY A 47 -1.09 1.63 -8.32
N CYS A 48 -0.74 2.48 -7.33
CA CYS A 48 -1.03 2.20 -5.92
C CYS A 48 -2.54 2.25 -5.64
N TYR A 49 -3.26 3.26 -6.15
CA TYR A 49 -4.73 3.30 -6.02
C TYR A 49 -5.41 2.12 -6.70
N ASN A 50 -4.94 1.74 -7.90
CA ASN A 50 -5.49 0.59 -8.61
C ASN A 50 -5.36 -0.72 -7.82
N SER A 51 -4.31 -0.88 -7.01
CA SER A 51 -4.13 -2.08 -6.19
C SER A 51 -5.16 -2.22 -5.07
N LEU A 52 -5.84 -1.14 -4.69
CA LEU A 52 -6.94 -1.20 -3.71
C LEU A 52 -8.13 -2.04 -4.19
N HIS A 53 -8.31 -2.25 -5.50
CA HIS A 53 -9.37 -3.11 -6.02
C HIS A 53 -9.26 -4.53 -5.47
N ASP A 54 -8.05 -5.08 -5.43
CA ASP A 54 -7.81 -6.43 -4.90
C ASP A 54 -8.03 -6.46 -3.38
N VAL A 55 -7.62 -5.41 -2.65
CA VAL A 55 -7.87 -5.28 -1.21
C VAL A 55 -9.37 -5.23 -0.92
N MET A 56 -10.10 -4.34 -1.59
CA MET A 56 -11.53 -4.12 -1.38
C MET A 56 -12.36 -5.34 -1.75
N TYR A 57 -11.90 -6.15 -2.71
CA TYR A 57 -12.59 -7.38 -3.10
C TYR A 57 -12.74 -8.36 -1.94
N TYR A 58 -11.77 -8.42 -1.04
CA TYR A 58 -11.82 -9.30 0.14
C TYR A 58 -12.25 -8.57 1.42
N GLU A 59 -12.06 -7.25 1.50
CA GLU A 59 -12.30 -6.48 2.72
C GLU A 59 -13.75 -6.60 3.22
N TRP A 60 -14.74 -6.54 2.32
CA TRP A 60 -16.14 -6.68 2.69
C TRP A 60 -16.43 -8.02 3.40
N ALA A 61 -15.76 -9.08 2.97
CA ALA A 61 -15.91 -10.39 3.60
C ALA A 61 -15.21 -10.45 4.97
N MET A 62 -14.05 -9.80 5.10
CA MET A 62 -13.30 -9.73 6.36
C MET A 62 -13.95 -8.82 7.40
N THR A 63 -14.79 -7.88 6.97
CA THR A 63 -15.46 -6.91 7.86
C THR A 63 -16.95 -7.21 8.03
N GLU A 64 -17.73 -7.20 6.94
CA GLU A 64 -19.20 -7.30 7.00
C GLU A 64 -19.69 -8.71 7.28
N LEU A 65 -19.15 -9.74 6.61
CA LEU A 65 -19.59 -11.12 6.83
C LEU A 65 -19.21 -11.70 8.20
N ARG A 66 -18.19 -11.13 8.85
CA ARG A 66 -17.80 -11.53 10.22
C ARG A 66 -18.61 -10.80 11.29
N SER A 67 -19.49 -9.90 10.89
CA SER A 67 -20.38 -9.17 11.79
C SER A 67 -21.76 -9.82 11.86
N ASP A 68 -22.54 -9.44 12.88
CA ASP A 68 -23.94 -9.90 13.06
C ASP A 68 -24.88 -9.28 12.01
N ASN A 69 -24.43 -8.27 11.25
CA ASN A 69 -25.24 -7.51 10.30
C ASN A 69 -25.33 -8.15 8.92
N GLY A 70 -24.32 -8.96 8.56
CA GLY A 70 -24.26 -9.69 7.30
C GLY A 70 -24.45 -11.18 7.52
N ARG A 71 -25.10 -11.86 6.58
CA ARG A 71 -25.20 -13.31 6.59
C ARG A 71 -25.16 -13.87 5.19
N MET A 72 -24.32 -14.90 5.00
CA MET A 72 -24.33 -15.66 3.77
C MET A 72 -25.42 -16.73 3.81
N TYR A 73 -26.36 -16.65 2.89
CA TYR A 73 -27.37 -17.69 2.74
C TYR A 73 -26.83 -18.77 1.78
N ALA A 74 -26.41 -19.89 2.32
CA ALA A 74 -26.00 -21.03 1.50
C ALA A 74 -27.22 -21.61 0.78
N THR A 75 -27.23 -21.45 -0.54
CA THR A 75 -28.30 -22.00 -1.39
C THR A 75 -28.09 -23.48 -1.73
N GLY A 76 -27.35 -24.22 -0.91
CA GLY A 76 -26.99 -25.61 -1.20
C GLY A 76 -25.97 -25.80 -2.33
N SER A 77 -25.34 -24.73 -2.79
CA SER A 77 -24.28 -24.80 -3.78
C SER A 77 -23.03 -25.42 -3.17
N SER A 78 -22.48 -26.41 -3.83
CA SER A 78 -21.20 -27.06 -3.47
C SER A 78 -19.98 -26.31 -4.00
N ALA A 79 -20.14 -25.07 -4.50
CA ALA A 79 -19.04 -24.27 -5.02
C ALA A 79 -18.03 -23.96 -3.91
N SER A 80 -16.74 -24.11 -4.20
CA SER A 80 -15.65 -23.87 -3.24
C SER A 80 -15.70 -22.45 -2.65
N THR A 81 -16.04 -21.46 -3.45
CA THR A 81 -16.20 -20.07 -3.03
C THR A 81 -17.29 -19.90 -1.97
N THR A 82 -18.43 -20.61 -2.09
CA THR A 82 -19.51 -20.58 -1.10
C THR A 82 -19.04 -21.05 0.27
N LYS A 83 -18.21 -22.11 0.32
CA LYS A 83 -17.62 -22.59 1.58
C LYS A 83 -16.72 -21.57 2.24
N LEU A 84 -15.88 -20.86 1.48
CA LEU A 84 -14.99 -19.83 2.01
C LEU A 84 -15.80 -18.70 2.65
N VAL A 85 -16.87 -18.26 1.98
CA VAL A 85 -17.75 -17.20 2.47
C VAL A 85 -18.51 -17.66 3.73
N GLU A 86 -19.03 -18.89 3.75
CA GLU A 86 -19.70 -19.48 4.92
C GLU A 86 -18.77 -19.58 6.14
N GLN A 87 -17.51 -19.95 5.95
CA GLN A 87 -16.54 -20.04 7.04
C GLN A 87 -16.27 -18.67 7.69
N LEU A 88 -16.28 -17.58 6.91
CA LEU A 88 -16.16 -16.22 7.44
C LEU A 88 -17.40 -15.81 8.23
N ASP A 89 -18.61 -16.06 7.69
CA ASP A 89 -19.89 -15.78 8.34
C ASP A 89 -20.08 -16.56 9.65
N GLN A 90 -19.72 -17.84 9.63
CA GLN A 90 -19.91 -18.75 10.78
C GLN A 90 -18.76 -18.69 11.81
N GLY A 91 -17.67 -17.95 11.53
CA GLY A 91 -16.50 -17.90 12.39
C GLY A 91 -15.73 -19.23 12.47
N THR A 92 -15.88 -20.11 11.46
CA THR A 92 -15.21 -21.43 11.37
C THR A 92 -13.96 -21.39 10.48
N ILE A 93 -13.25 -20.24 10.50
CA ILE A 93 -12.08 -19.97 9.67
C ILE A 93 -10.93 -20.91 10.06
N VAL A 94 -10.32 -21.54 9.07
CA VAL A 94 -9.12 -22.38 9.23
C VAL A 94 -7.86 -21.60 8.85
N ALA A 95 -6.69 -22.09 9.27
CA ALA A 95 -5.41 -21.41 9.01
C ALA A 95 -5.09 -21.24 7.52
N GLU A 96 -5.54 -22.20 6.70
CA GLU A 96 -5.34 -22.23 5.24
C GLU A 96 -6.48 -21.57 4.46
N HIS A 97 -7.24 -20.68 5.09
CA HIS A 97 -8.36 -20.02 4.45
C HIS A 97 -7.91 -19.09 3.33
N GLN A 98 -8.20 -19.44 2.09
CA GLN A 98 -7.70 -18.77 0.90
C GLN A 98 -7.98 -17.25 0.89
N TRP A 99 -9.18 -16.81 1.23
CA TRP A 99 -9.53 -15.39 1.21
C TRP A 99 -8.81 -14.56 2.29
N VAL A 100 -8.46 -15.19 3.41
CA VAL A 100 -7.63 -14.53 4.45
C VAL A 100 -6.21 -14.35 3.93
N GLU A 101 -5.64 -15.35 3.26
CA GLU A 101 -4.33 -15.28 2.62
C GLU A 101 -4.31 -14.23 1.49
N GLU A 102 -5.30 -14.25 0.60
CA GLU A 102 -5.40 -13.30 -0.52
C GLU A 102 -5.55 -11.85 -0.03
N TYR A 103 -6.32 -11.61 1.03
CA TYR A 103 -6.43 -10.29 1.62
C TYR A 103 -5.09 -9.80 2.19
N TRP A 104 -4.38 -10.64 2.93
CA TRP A 104 -3.03 -10.35 3.41
C TRP A 104 -2.08 -10.02 2.26
N ASN A 105 -2.06 -10.84 1.23
CA ASN A 105 -1.20 -10.66 0.07
C ASN A 105 -1.54 -9.37 -0.69
N SER A 106 -2.81 -9.02 -0.84
CA SER A 106 -3.27 -7.79 -1.50
C SER A 106 -2.81 -6.54 -0.75
N CYS A 107 -2.92 -6.52 0.58
CA CYS A 107 -2.41 -5.41 1.41
C CYS A 107 -0.90 -5.23 1.22
N TYR A 108 -0.11 -6.32 1.30
CA TYR A 108 1.34 -6.23 1.12
C TYR A 108 1.75 -5.92 -0.33
N ALA A 109 0.98 -6.36 -1.33
CA ALA A 109 1.19 -5.97 -2.72
C ALA A 109 1.01 -4.45 -2.91
N THR A 110 0.01 -3.85 -2.26
CA THR A 110 -0.20 -2.40 -2.24
C THR A 110 0.95 -1.69 -1.54
N ILE A 111 1.39 -2.16 -0.37
CA ILE A 111 2.54 -1.60 0.35
C ILE A 111 3.82 -1.66 -0.50
N ALA A 112 4.05 -2.76 -1.23
CA ALA A 112 5.19 -2.89 -2.12
C ALA A 112 5.16 -1.87 -3.27
N ARG A 113 3.98 -1.62 -3.88
CA ARG A 113 3.80 -0.59 -4.91
C ARG A 113 4.02 0.82 -4.34
N VAL A 114 3.50 1.10 -3.14
CA VAL A 114 3.76 2.36 -2.43
C VAL A 114 5.25 2.58 -2.21
N ASN A 115 5.97 1.60 -1.68
CA ASN A 115 7.41 1.70 -1.45
C ASN A 115 8.18 1.88 -2.76
N ASN A 116 7.70 1.24 -3.86
CA ASN A 116 8.25 1.46 -5.18
C ASN A 116 8.02 2.91 -5.65
N ALA A 117 6.81 3.46 -5.51
CA ALA A 117 6.52 4.85 -5.88
C ALA A 117 7.37 5.84 -5.07
N ILE A 118 7.52 5.63 -3.75
CA ILE A 118 8.37 6.45 -2.88
C ILE A 118 9.82 6.49 -3.38
N SER A 119 10.35 5.36 -3.88
CA SER A 119 11.74 5.30 -4.35
C SER A 119 12.04 6.13 -5.61
N TYR A 120 11.02 6.66 -6.27
CA TYR A 120 11.13 7.50 -7.47
C TYR A 120 10.66 8.95 -7.26
N LEU A 121 10.29 9.35 -6.04
CA LEU A 121 9.80 10.71 -5.78
C LEU A 121 10.83 11.79 -6.10
N ASP A 122 12.11 11.51 -5.96
CA ASP A 122 13.20 12.45 -6.26
C ASP A 122 13.28 12.84 -7.76
N VAL A 123 12.63 12.06 -8.64
CA VAL A 123 12.51 12.38 -10.07
C VAL A 123 11.57 13.57 -10.31
N VAL A 124 10.69 13.88 -9.35
CA VAL A 124 9.74 15.00 -9.44
C VAL A 124 10.43 16.28 -8.99
N GLU A 125 10.73 17.17 -9.93
CA GLU A 125 11.45 18.42 -9.66
C GLU A 125 10.59 19.42 -8.88
N ASP A 126 9.28 19.53 -9.22
CA ASP A 126 8.35 20.40 -8.52
C ASP A 126 8.05 19.88 -7.12
N GLU A 127 8.45 20.64 -6.11
CA GLU A 127 8.33 20.26 -4.71
C GLU A 127 6.86 20.07 -4.27
N THR A 128 5.96 20.92 -4.77
CA THR A 128 4.54 20.84 -4.43
C THR A 128 3.93 19.54 -4.95
N THR A 129 4.21 19.19 -6.21
CA THR A 129 3.76 17.94 -6.83
C THR A 129 4.39 16.73 -6.15
N ARG A 130 5.68 16.80 -5.84
CA ARG A 130 6.39 15.73 -5.12
C ARG A 130 5.77 15.48 -3.75
N ASN A 131 5.53 16.53 -2.97
CA ASN A 131 4.91 16.44 -1.66
C ASN A 131 3.49 15.86 -1.75
N GLN A 132 2.71 16.26 -2.76
CA GLN A 132 1.37 15.70 -2.98
C GLN A 132 1.45 14.19 -3.26
N TYR A 133 2.31 13.75 -4.18
CA TYR A 133 2.46 12.33 -4.49
C TYR A 133 2.95 11.53 -3.27
N GLU A 134 3.89 12.08 -2.51
CA GLU A 134 4.33 11.47 -1.25
C GLU A 134 3.18 11.36 -0.25
N GLY A 135 2.42 12.42 -0.05
CA GLY A 135 1.25 12.41 0.85
C GLY A 135 0.22 11.35 0.46
N GLU A 136 -0.06 11.19 -0.83
CA GLU A 136 -0.98 10.18 -1.32
C GLU A 136 -0.50 8.75 -1.06
N VAL A 137 0.76 8.44 -1.35
CA VAL A 137 1.28 7.08 -1.14
C VAL A 137 1.47 6.77 0.35
N LEU A 138 1.80 7.75 1.20
CA LEU A 138 1.82 7.59 2.66
C LEU A 138 0.42 7.32 3.22
N PHE A 139 -0.60 8.01 2.71
CA PHE A 139 -1.99 7.72 3.05
C PHE A 139 -2.38 6.28 2.73
N LEU A 140 -2.06 5.80 1.51
CA LEU A 140 -2.35 4.43 1.10
C LEU A 140 -1.59 3.41 1.96
N ARG A 141 -0.34 3.66 2.30
CA ARG A 141 0.45 2.82 3.21
C ARG A 141 -0.19 2.73 4.59
N SER A 142 -0.61 3.86 5.12
CA SER A 142 -1.29 3.93 6.41
C SER A 142 -2.61 3.16 6.42
N LEU A 143 -3.38 3.25 5.34
CA LEU A 143 -4.63 2.52 5.16
C LEU A 143 -4.40 1.00 5.22
N GLU A 144 -3.41 0.51 4.48
CA GLU A 144 -3.12 -0.92 4.41
C GLU A 144 -2.54 -1.46 5.73
N TYR A 145 -1.63 -0.72 6.38
CA TYR A 145 -1.16 -1.12 7.71
C TYR A 145 -2.28 -1.09 8.76
N PHE A 146 -3.21 -0.15 8.65
CA PHE A 146 -4.37 -0.10 9.54
C PHE A 146 -5.30 -1.30 9.31
N ASN A 147 -5.49 -1.74 8.06
CA ASN A 147 -6.21 -2.97 7.74
C ASN A 147 -5.51 -4.21 8.33
N LEU A 148 -4.20 -4.32 8.13
CA LEU A 148 -3.40 -5.43 8.61
C LEU A 148 -3.40 -5.54 10.15
N VAL A 149 -3.10 -4.44 10.85
CA VAL A 149 -2.94 -4.48 12.32
C VAL A 149 -4.23 -4.79 13.05
N ARG A 150 -5.39 -4.33 12.53
CA ARG A 150 -6.70 -4.62 13.11
C ARG A 150 -7.09 -6.10 13.04
N LEU A 151 -6.65 -6.81 11.99
CA LEU A 151 -7.03 -8.20 11.76
C LEU A 151 -5.99 -9.20 12.27
N TRP A 152 -4.70 -8.87 12.19
CA TRP A 152 -3.62 -9.82 12.52
C TRP A 152 -2.77 -9.40 13.74
N GLY A 153 -2.97 -8.19 14.27
CA GLY A 153 -2.13 -7.68 15.36
C GLY A 153 -0.69 -7.41 14.89
N PRO A 154 0.33 -8.11 15.43
CA PRO A 154 1.71 -7.97 15.00
C PRO A 154 1.91 -8.37 13.54
N VAL A 155 2.48 -7.47 12.73
CA VAL A 155 2.71 -7.66 11.29
C VAL A 155 4.11 -7.18 10.90
N PHE A 156 4.54 -7.46 9.66
CA PHE A 156 5.85 -7.01 9.17
C PHE A 156 5.80 -5.56 8.72
N ILE A 157 6.66 -4.70 9.25
CA ILE A 157 6.85 -3.33 8.74
C ILE A 157 7.86 -3.37 7.59
N VAL A 158 7.41 -3.00 6.39
CA VAL A 158 8.20 -2.91 5.17
C VAL A 158 8.04 -1.50 4.60
N THR A 159 9.07 -0.67 4.69
CA THR A 159 9.04 0.75 4.25
C THR A 159 9.93 1.02 3.04
N SER A 160 10.57 0.00 2.50
CA SER A 160 11.42 0.08 1.31
C SER A 160 11.40 -1.25 0.56
N LYS A 161 12.07 -1.29 -0.61
CA LYS A 161 12.30 -2.57 -1.31
C LYS A 161 13.18 -3.48 -0.44
N VAL A 162 12.71 -4.68 -0.16
CA VAL A 162 13.42 -5.67 0.66
C VAL A 162 13.84 -6.85 -0.20
N PRO A 163 15.14 -7.20 -0.24
CA PRO A 163 15.63 -8.42 -0.90
C PRO A 163 15.00 -9.68 -0.31
N SER A 164 14.80 -10.72 -1.13
CA SER A 164 14.10 -11.94 -0.73
C SER A 164 14.75 -12.70 0.42
N ASP A 165 16.07 -12.64 0.56
CA ASP A 165 16.84 -13.24 1.64
C ASP A 165 16.61 -12.50 2.97
N VAL A 166 16.51 -11.16 2.94
CA VAL A 166 16.16 -10.34 4.09
C VAL A 166 14.71 -10.57 4.50
N ALA A 167 13.79 -10.59 3.53
CA ALA A 167 12.36 -10.78 3.77
C ALA A 167 12.06 -12.10 4.52
N ARG A 168 12.79 -13.18 4.19
CA ARG A 168 12.60 -14.50 4.85
C ARG A 168 12.97 -14.50 6.34
N ASN A 169 13.81 -13.58 6.77
CA ASN A 169 14.31 -13.50 8.14
C ASN A 169 13.67 -12.34 8.94
N MET A 170 12.73 -11.61 8.35
CA MET A 170 12.05 -10.53 9.04
C MET A 170 11.23 -11.05 10.22
N GLN A 171 11.25 -10.29 11.31
CA GLN A 171 10.38 -10.53 12.46
C GLN A 171 9.16 -9.62 12.36
N ARG A 172 8.03 -10.06 12.92
CA ARG A 172 6.85 -9.22 13.03
C ARG A 172 7.12 -8.08 14.02
N SER A 173 6.73 -6.89 13.65
CA SER A 173 6.73 -5.73 14.54
C SER A 173 5.56 -5.80 15.50
N THR A 174 5.69 -5.20 16.67
CA THR A 174 4.62 -5.10 17.65
C THR A 174 3.45 -4.27 17.13
N VAL A 175 2.29 -4.43 17.76
CA VAL A 175 1.09 -3.63 17.43
C VAL A 175 1.39 -2.14 17.59
N GLU A 176 2.10 -1.77 18.66
CA GLU A 176 2.48 -0.39 18.96
C GLU A 176 3.40 0.21 17.89
N GLU A 177 4.39 -0.57 17.40
CA GLU A 177 5.28 -0.11 16.32
C GLU A 177 4.51 0.09 15.01
N VAL A 178 3.53 -0.77 14.69
CA VAL A 178 2.70 -0.62 13.50
C VAL A 178 1.82 0.63 13.61
N TYR A 179 1.17 0.87 14.76
CA TYR A 179 0.41 2.10 14.99
C TYR A 179 1.30 3.34 14.94
N ALA A 180 2.51 3.28 15.50
CA ALA A 180 3.45 4.39 15.43
C ALA A 180 3.83 4.75 13.97
N LEU A 181 3.99 3.76 13.09
CA LEU A 181 4.21 4.00 11.67
C LEU A 181 2.98 4.67 11.02
N ILE A 182 1.78 4.14 11.25
CA ILE A 182 0.53 4.67 10.69
C ILE A 182 0.32 6.12 11.13
N GLU A 183 0.46 6.39 12.42
CA GLU A 183 0.29 7.72 12.99
C GLU A 183 1.35 8.68 12.47
N GLY A 184 2.62 8.26 12.42
CA GLY A 184 3.71 9.08 11.90
C GLY A 184 3.53 9.46 10.43
N ASP A 185 3.07 8.55 9.59
CA ASP A 185 2.78 8.85 8.18
C ASP A 185 1.63 9.86 8.04
N LEU A 186 0.52 9.66 8.77
CA LEU A 186 -0.65 10.54 8.69
C LEU A 186 -0.40 11.92 9.33
N GLU A 187 0.29 11.97 10.47
CA GLU A 187 0.70 13.23 11.11
C GLU A 187 1.64 14.00 10.16
N ARG A 188 2.61 13.35 9.54
CA ARG A 188 3.51 13.97 8.55
C ARG A 188 2.76 14.59 7.37
N ILE A 189 1.73 13.91 6.85
CA ILE A 189 0.88 14.45 5.78
C ILE A 189 0.22 15.75 6.22
N LEU A 190 -0.34 15.78 7.44
CA LEU A 190 -1.10 16.91 7.95
C LEU A 190 -0.20 18.07 8.36
N ASP A 191 0.90 17.82 9.06
CA ASP A 191 1.81 18.82 9.61
C ASP A 191 2.59 19.55 8.50
N ASN A 192 2.95 18.84 7.43
CA ASN A 192 3.64 19.42 6.28
C ASN A 192 2.70 19.91 5.18
N GLY A 193 1.38 19.78 5.35
CA GLY A 193 0.41 20.22 4.35
C GLY A 193 0.59 19.55 2.99
N MET A 194 0.98 18.26 2.98
CA MET A 194 1.36 17.55 1.75
C MET A 194 0.19 17.37 0.80
N LEU A 195 -1.03 17.23 1.33
CA LEU A 195 -2.25 17.08 0.53
C LEU A 195 -3.07 18.37 0.50
N PRO A 196 -3.71 18.70 -0.63
CA PRO A 196 -4.65 19.82 -0.71
C PRO A 196 -5.87 19.54 0.18
N GLU A 197 -6.57 20.61 0.58
CA GLU A 197 -7.83 20.47 1.35
C GLU A 197 -8.88 19.65 0.59
N ARG A 198 -8.91 19.82 -0.74
CA ARG A 198 -9.75 19.07 -1.67
C ARG A 198 -9.00 18.87 -2.98
N MET A 199 -9.09 17.69 -3.55
CA MET A 199 -8.57 17.42 -4.88
C MET A 199 -9.36 18.18 -5.95
N ALA A 200 -8.68 18.52 -7.05
CA ALA A 200 -9.33 19.06 -8.24
C ALA A 200 -10.34 18.04 -8.81
N ASP A 201 -11.36 18.53 -9.53
CA ASP A 201 -12.41 17.66 -10.08
C ASP A 201 -11.87 16.56 -11.01
N ALA A 202 -10.75 16.82 -11.72
CA ALA A 202 -10.07 15.84 -12.57
C ALA A 202 -9.39 14.70 -11.78
N ASP A 203 -9.05 14.96 -10.52
CA ASP A 203 -8.37 14.04 -9.60
C ASP A 203 -9.32 13.53 -8.49
N MET A 204 -10.62 13.68 -8.69
CA MET A 204 -11.63 13.22 -7.73
C MET A 204 -11.47 11.71 -7.47
N GLY A 205 -11.46 11.34 -6.19
CA GLY A 205 -11.23 9.97 -5.74
C GLY A 205 -9.81 9.71 -5.23
N ARG A 206 -8.88 10.63 -5.44
CA ARG A 206 -7.56 10.60 -4.78
C ARG A 206 -7.66 11.15 -3.35
N ALA A 207 -6.74 10.74 -2.49
CA ALA A 207 -6.73 11.18 -1.09
C ALA A 207 -6.44 12.67 -0.98
N ASP A 208 -7.28 13.39 -0.27
CA ASP A 208 -7.10 14.78 0.11
C ASP A 208 -6.78 14.90 1.61
N ARG A 209 -6.61 16.12 2.11
CA ARG A 209 -6.32 16.36 3.53
C ARG A 209 -7.46 15.88 4.44
N ASN A 210 -8.70 15.96 4.00
CA ASN A 210 -9.84 15.49 4.78
C ASN A 210 -9.86 13.96 4.88
N ALA A 211 -9.48 13.25 3.82
CA ALA A 211 -9.29 11.80 3.87
C ALA A 211 -8.21 11.40 4.90
N ALA A 212 -7.06 12.11 4.92
CA ALA A 212 -6.01 11.87 5.91
C ALA A 212 -6.48 12.16 7.35
N LYS A 213 -7.20 13.27 7.58
CA LYS A 213 -7.79 13.59 8.89
C LYS A 213 -8.79 12.52 9.34
N ALA A 214 -9.66 12.06 8.44
CA ALA A 214 -10.67 11.04 8.75
C ALA A 214 -10.01 9.69 9.10
N LEU A 215 -8.99 9.29 8.34
CA LEU A 215 -8.26 8.06 8.63
C LEU A 215 -7.51 8.17 9.98
N LEU A 216 -6.81 9.28 10.25
CA LEU A 216 -6.12 9.49 11.53
C LEU A 216 -7.09 9.49 12.71
N ALA A 217 -8.26 10.11 12.56
CA ALA A 217 -9.30 10.07 13.58
C ALA A 217 -9.76 8.63 13.87
N LYS A 218 -9.96 7.83 12.83
CA LYS A 218 -10.32 6.41 12.96
C LYS A 218 -9.21 5.59 13.63
N VAL A 219 -7.95 5.84 13.27
CA VAL A 219 -6.77 5.21 13.89
C VAL A 219 -6.72 5.53 15.38
N TYR A 220 -6.82 6.80 15.77
CA TYR A 220 -6.79 7.20 17.16
C TYR A 220 -7.98 6.63 17.98
N ALA A 221 -9.18 6.67 17.43
CA ALA A 221 -10.35 6.11 18.09
C ALA A 221 -10.28 4.59 18.27
N THR A 222 -9.51 3.89 17.42
CA THR A 222 -9.33 2.45 17.51
C THR A 222 -8.23 2.06 18.49
N HIS A 223 -7.13 2.79 18.49
CA HIS A 223 -5.92 2.46 19.26
C HIS A 223 -5.96 2.98 20.70
N TYR A 224 -6.51 4.18 20.90
CA TYR A 224 -6.54 4.85 22.20
C TYR A 224 -7.90 4.75 22.89
N LYS A 225 -7.91 5.00 24.20
CA LYS A 225 -9.12 4.94 25.04
C LYS A 225 -9.57 6.33 25.47
N SER A 226 -10.82 6.41 25.92
CA SER A 226 -11.34 7.62 26.56
C SER A 226 -10.43 8.07 27.71
N GLY A 227 -10.03 9.34 27.68
CA GLY A 227 -9.06 9.92 28.62
C GLY A 227 -7.69 10.18 28.02
N ASP A 228 -7.32 9.51 26.92
CA ASP A 228 -6.08 9.78 26.21
C ASP A 228 -6.21 11.04 25.33
N ALA A 229 -5.14 11.82 25.26
CA ALA A 229 -5.11 13.04 24.44
C ALA A 229 -5.34 12.76 22.95
N LYS A 230 -4.81 11.65 22.41
CA LYS A 230 -5.01 11.24 21.01
C LYS A 230 -6.45 10.80 20.74
N TYR A 231 -7.13 10.18 21.72
CA TYR A 231 -8.56 9.90 21.62
C TYR A 231 -9.40 11.19 21.52
N ALA A 232 -9.07 12.20 22.35
CA ALA A 232 -9.71 13.51 22.25
C ALA A 232 -9.41 14.21 20.92
N ARG A 233 -8.19 14.08 20.39
CA ARG A 233 -7.80 14.60 19.08
C ARG A 233 -8.61 13.95 17.95
N ALA A 234 -9.00 12.67 18.06
CA ALA A 234 -9.86 12.03 17.07
C ALA A 234 -11.19 12.76 16.89
N ALA A 235 -11.84 13.14 17.98
CA ALA A 235 -13.10 13.90 17.93
C ALA A 235 -12.91 15.28 17.28
N GLN A 236 -11.79 15.95 17.55
CA GLN A 236 -11.47 17.22 16.91
C GLN A 236 -11.24 17.07 15.41
N LEU A 237 -10.49 16.05 14.98
CA LEU A 237 -10.27 15.77 13.55
C LEU A 237 -11.59 15.50 12.81
N CYS A 238 -12.50 14.73 13.42
CA CYS A 238 -13.83 14.50 12.86
C CYS A 238 -14.60 15.82 12.69
N LYS A 239 -14.54 16.72 13.69
CA LYS A 239 -15.17 18.03 13.60
C LYS A 239 -14.59 18.87 12.47
N GLU A 240 -13.26 18.91 12.34
CA GLU A 240 -12.58 19.62 11.25
C GLU A 240 -13.02 19.14 9.86
N VAL A 241 -13.17 17.82 9.68
CA VAL A 241 -13.67 17.22 8.42
C VAL A 241 -15.10 17.63 8.13
N LEU A 242 -16.00 17.59 9.14
CA LEU A 242 -17.41 17.99 8.99
C LEU A 242 -17.54 19.47 8.65
N GLU A 243 -16.77 20.34 9.29
CA GLU A 243 -16.77 21.78 9.02
C GLU A 243 -16.26 22.07 7.60
N SER A 244 -15.21 21.40 7.14
CA SER A 244 -14.70 21.52 5.77
C SER A 244 -15.73 21.06 4.73
N ALA A 245 -16.44 19.96 4.98
CA ALA A 245 -17.49 19.45 4.09
C ALA A 245 -18.70 20.41 4.00
N ALA A 246 -19.08 21.07 5.10
CA ALA A 246 -20.20 22.02 5.14
C ALA A 246 -19.91 23.28 4.29
N VAL A 247 -18.65 23.75 4.28
CA VAL A 247 -18.24 24.91 3.45
C VAL A 247 -18.25 24.58 1.96
N GLY A 248 -18.00 23.30 1.60
CA GLY A 248 -17.95 22.83 0.20
C GLY A 248 -19.33 22.50 -0.42
N ASN A 249 -20.43 22.52 0.37
CA ASN A 249 -21.77 22.19 -0.12
C ASN A 249 -22.73 23.40 0.03
N PRO A 250 -22.93 24.21 -1.04
CA PRO A 250 -23.82 25.39 -0.97
C PRO A 250 -25.31 25.06 -0.86
N GLN A 251 -25.70 23.81 -0.67
CA GLN A 251 -27.11 23.37 -0.57
C GLN A 251 -27.53 22.96 0.85
N THR A 252 -26.73 23.25 1.88
CA THR A 252 -27.14 23.10 3.29
C THR A 252 -27.24 24.43 4.00
#